data_b8ba622c93dad5a63188e4308b44d946
#
_entry.id   b8ba622c93dad5a63188e4308b44d946
#
_cell.length_a   1.000
_cell.length_b   1.000
_cell.length_c   1.000
_cell.angle_alpha   90.00
_cell.angle_beta   90.00
_cell.angle_gamma   90.00
#
_symmetry.space_group_name_H-M   'P 1'
#
loop_
_entity.id
_entity.type
_entity.pdbx_description
1 polymer ?
#
loop_
_entity_poly.entity_id
_entity_poly.type
_entity_poly.pdbx_seq_one_letter_code
_entity_poly.pdbx_strand_id
1 'polypeptide(L)'
;ASPSRGTLRTAYDPAALARTYAPWASAISVLTEPDRFNGSFEDLAAVRAVVDAPVLCKDFIVDPVQVLAARSLGADAILLMLSVVPDDVHAELSALARRLGMEVLTEVSTHEEMHRAASLGAAVVGINNRDLRTLSTDISRTEEYAPLAPPGVVLVGESGVETADDVRRLAGLVDALLIG
;
A
#
# COMPACT_ATOMS: atom_id res chain seq x y z
N ALA A 1 14.80 -2.59 -0.46
CA ALA A 1 15.42 -1.87 0.66
C ALA A 1 14.34 -1.34 1.61
N SER A 2 14.72 -0.97 2.82
CA SER A 2 13.82 -0.32 3.79
C SER A 2 14.38 1.06 4.12
N PRO A 3 13.56 2.14 4.13
CA PRO A 3 14.05 3.49 4.47
C PRO A 3 14.70 3.57 5.85
N SER A 4 14.24 2.76 6.81
CA SER A 4 14.74 2.75 8.18
C SER A 4 15.83 1.70 8.45
N ARG A 5 15.96 0.66 7.62
CA ARG A 5 16.85 -0.49 7.84
C ARG A 5 17.85 -0.73 6.69
N GLY A 6 17.78 0.07 5.63
CA GLY A 6 18.67 -0.07 4.45
C GLY A 6 18.44 -1.36 3.67
N THR A 7 19.51 -1.92 3.11
CA THR A 7 19.45 -3.17 2.33
C THR A 7 19.24 -4.37 3.26
N LEU A 8 18.09 -5.01 3.20
CA LEU A 8 17.72 -6.14 4.04
C LEU A 8 18.27 -7.48 3.52
N ARG A 9 18.53 -7.59 2.21
CA ARG A 9 19.06 -8.80 1.55
C ARG A 9 20.07 -8.43 0.48
N THR A 10 21.17 -9.17 0.42
CA THR A 10 22.21 -9.01 -0.62
C THR A 10 21.88 -9.73 -1.91
N ALA A 11 21.11 -10.83 -1.83
CA ALA A 11 20.53 -11.53 -2.99
C ALA A 11 19.03 -11.24 -3.01
N TYR A 12 18.60 -10.42 -3.96
CA TYR A 12 17.22 -10.02 -4.13
C TYR A 12 16.67 -10.58 -5.44
N ASP A 13 15.66 -11.44 -5.33
CA ASP A 13 14.89 -11.99 -6.44
C ASP A 13 13.41 -11.78 -6.13
N PRO A 14 12.75 -10.79 -6.74
CA PRO A 14 11.35 -10.46 -6.46
C PRO A 14 10.41 -11.60 -6.82
N ALA A 15 10.67 -12.33 -7.90
CA ALA A 15 9.84 -13.45 -8.34
C ALA A 15 9.93 -14.64 -7.36
N ALA A 16 11.12 -14.97 -6.86
CA ALA A 16 11.28 -16.02 -5.85
C ALA A 16 10.60 -15.66 -4.54
N LEU A 17 10.71 -14.39 -4.10
CA LEU A 17 10.02 -13.90 -2.91
C LEU A 17 8.50 -13.98 -3.07
N ALA A 18 7.99 -13.53 -4.22
CA ALA A 18 6.56 -13.56 -4.50
C ALA A 18 5.99 -14.99 -4.48
N ARG A 19 6.69 -15.97 -5.07
CA ARG A 19 6.29 -17.39 -4.98
C ARG A 19 6.25 -17.89 -3.53
N THR A 20 7.16 -17.41 -2.69
CA THR A 20 7.21 -17.80 -1.27
C THR A 20 6.01 -17.24 -0.50
N TYR A 21 5.57 -16.01 -0.80
CA TYR A 21 4.46 -15.35 -0.10
C TYR A 21 3.09 -15.72 -0.66
N ALA A 22 2.98 -15.96 -1.96
CA ALA A 22 1.71 -16.19 -2.65
C ALA A 22 0.78 -17.22 -2.01
N PRO A 23 1.25 -18.36 -1.45
CA PRO A 23 0.35 -19.32 -0.77
C PRO A 23 -0.33 -18.77 0.48
N TRP A 24 0.16 -17.68 1.07
CA TRP A 24 -0.28 -17.15 2.34
C TRP A 24 -0.85 -15.72 2.24
N ALA A 25 -0.59 -15.05 1.12
CA ALA A 25 -0.94 -13.65 0.91
C ALA A 25 -2.23 -13.52 0.11
N SER A 26 -3.15 -12.65 0.55
CA SER A 26 -4.33 -12.26 -0.22
C SER A 26 -3.98 -11.34 -1.39
N ALA A 27 -2.88 -10.61 -1.29
CA ALA A 27 -2.31 -9.77 -2.35
C ALA A 27 -0.80 -9.60 -2.12
N ILE A 28 -0.06 -9.24 -3.17
CA ILE A 28 1.38 -8.98 -3.11
C ILE A 28 1.62 -7.49 -3.38
N SER A 29 2.32 -6.82 -2.46
CA SER A 29 2.75 -5.43 -2.66
C SER A 29 4.17 -5.38 -3.22
N VAL A 30 4.35 -4.66 -4.32
CA VAL A 30 5.65 -4.47 -4.97
C VAL A 30 6.02 -3.01 -4.95
N LEU A 31 7.18 -2.70 -4.36
CA LEU A 31 7.76 -1.36 -4.39
C LEU A 31 8.33 -1.10 -5.78
N THR A 32 7.94 0.01 -6.41
CA THR A 32 8.42 0.39 -7.74
C THR A 32 9.22 1.69 -7.73
N GLU A 33 9.20 2.43 -6.64
CA GLU A 33 9.94 3.67 -6.45
C GLU A 33 11.47 3.39 -6.33
N PRO A 34 12.31 3.95 -7.20
CA PRO A 34 13.72 3.57 -7.28
C PRO A 34 14.62 4.25 -6.25
N ASP A 35 14.39 5.53 -5.95
CA ASP A 35 15.36 6.35 -5.22
C ASP A 35 15.38 6.05 -3.72
N ARG A 36 14.22 5.80 -3.12
CA ARG A 36 14.06 5.60 -1.66
C ARG A 36 13.94 4.14 -1.27
N PHE A 37 13.31 3.33 -2.13
CA PHE A 37 13.01 1.92 -1.82
C PHE A 37 13.81 0.95 -2.67
N ASN A 38 14.57 1.43 -3.66
CA ASN A 38 15.33 0.62 -4.61
C ASN A 38 14.41 -0.41 -5.30
N GLY A 39 13.19 0.03 -5.62
CA GLY A 39 12.19 -0.73 -6.37
C GLY A 39 12.29 -0.45 -7.85
N SER A 40 11.53 -1.19 -8.65
CA SER A 40 11.45 -0.96 -10.10
C SER A 40 10.16 -1.49 -10.70
N PHE A 41 9.78 -0.97 -11.85
CA PHE A 41 8.68 -1.52 -12.65
C PHE A 41 9.00 -2.92 -13.21
N GLU A 42 10.28 -3.23 -13.40
CA GLU A 42 10.75 -4.57 -13.76
C GLU A 42 10.44 -5.59 -12.66
N ASP A 43 10.56 -5.20 -11.38
CA ASP A 43 10.18 -6.03 -10.23
C ASP A 43 8.67 -6.32 -10.24
N LEU A 44 7.85 -5.32 -10.56
CA LEU A 44 6.40 -5.49 -10.70
C LEU A 44 6.05 -6.51 -11.78
N ALA A 45 6.65 -6.38 -12.97
CA ALA A 45 6.45 -7.31 -14.08
C ALA A 45 6.93 -8.73 -13.72
N ALA A 46 8.09 -8.85 -13.06
CA ALA A 46 8.65 -10.13 -12.64
C ALA A 46 7.76 -10.84 -11.61
N VAL A 47 7.19 -10.10 -10.66
CA VAL A 47 6.23 -10.64 -9.68
C VAL A 47 4.95 -11.05 -10.38
N ARG A 48 4.35 -10.20 -11.22
CA ARG A 48 3.11 -10.52 -11.93
C ARG A 48 3.22 -11.78 -12.77
N ALA A 49 4.39 -12.03 -13.36
CA ALA A 49 4.62 -13.23 -14.21
C ALA A 49 4.57 -14.56 -13.45
N VAL A 50 4.61 -14.56 -12.11
CA VAL A 50 4.79 -15.77 -11.30
C VAL A 50 3.72 -15.98 -10.21
N VAL A 51 2.77 -15.04 -10.06
CA VAL A 51 1.70 -15.15 -9.07
C VAL A 51 0.34 -14.90 -9.72
N ASP A 52 -0.71 -15.56 -9.22
CA ASP A 52 -2.10 -15.29 -9.59
C ASP A 52 -2.77 -14.30 -8.62
N ALA A 53 -2.21 -14.14 -7.43
CA ALA A 53 -2.69 -13.20 -6.43
C ALA A 53 -2.68 -11.75 -6.96
N PRO A 54 -3.61 -10.88 -6.55
CA PRO A 54 -3.59 -9.47 -6.90
C PRO A 54 -2.26 -8.80 -6.54
N VAL A 55 -1.80 -7.89 -7.41
CA VAL A 55 -0.52 -7.17 -7.22
C VAL A 55 -0.78 -5.68 -7.06
N LEU A 56 -0.31 -5.14 -5.94
CA LEU A 56 -0.29 -3.70 -5.65
C LEU A 56 1.02 -3.08 -6.14
N CYS A 57 0.92 -2.08 -7.04
CA CYS A 57 2.01 -1.17 -7.35
C CYS A 57 2.14 -0.15 -6.22
N LYS A 58 3.21 -0.26 -5.40
CA LYS A 58 3.46 0.63 -4.26
C LYS A 58 4.53 1.66 -4.63
N ASP A 59 4.06 2.85 -4.97
CA ASP A 59 4.87 3.97 -5.46
C ASP A 59 4.29 5.31 -4.97
N PHE A 60 5.03 6.40 -5.14
CA PHE A 60 4.51 7.77 -5.01
C PHE A 60 3.84 8.18 -6.32
N ILE A 61 2.58 7.76 -6.51
CA ILE A 61 1.83 8.04 -7.73
C ILE A 61 1.22 9.43 -7.65
N VAL A 62 1.62 10.30 -8.58
CA VAL A 62 1.21 11.72 -8.66
C VAL A 62 0.78 12.13 -10.08
N ASP A 63 0.95 11.25 -11.07
CA ASP A 63 0.71 11.54 -12.48
C ASP A 63 -0.05 10.37 -13.15
N PRO A 64 -1.01 10.64 -14.04
CA PRO A 64 -1.74 9.61 -14.80
C PRO A 64 -0.84 8.62 -15.56
N VAL A 65 0.34 9.05 -16.00
CA VAL A 65 1.27 8.16 -16.72
C VAL A 65 1.77 7.01 -15.84
N GLN A 66 1.94 7.25 -14.53
CA GLN A 66 2.33 6.20 -13.58
C GLN A 66 1.21 5.16 -13.40
N VAL A 67 -0.06 5.61 -13.39
CA VAL A 67 -1.23 4.70 -13.34
C VAL A 67 -1.29 3.81 -14.58
N LEU A 68 -1.06 4.40 -15.77
CA LEU A 68 -1.01 3.66 -17.04
C LEU A 68 0.16 2.67 -17.06
N ALA A 69 1.34 3.09 -16.59
CA ALA A 69 2.53 2.23 -16.50
C ALA A 69 2.28 1.03 -15.55
N ALA A 70 1.75 1.28 -14.35
CA ALA A 70 1.41 0.22 -13.40
C ALA A 70 0.45 -0.80 -14.01
N ARG A 71 -0.61 -0.34 -14.68
CA ARG A 71 -1.56 -1.25 -15.35
C ARG A 71 -0.94 -2.05 -16.48
N SER A 72 -0.12 -1.41 -17.32
CA SER A 72 0.53 -2.08 -18.46
C SER A 72 1.46 -3.22 -18.04
N LEU A 73 1.97 -3.17 -16.81
CA LEU A 73 2.83 -4.18 -16.21
C LEU A 73 2.08 -5.17 -15.31
N GLY A 74 0.74 -5.08 -15.30
CA GLY A 74 -0.14 -6.07 -14.68
C GLY A 74 -0.47 -5.81 -13.20
N ALA A 75 -0.35 -4.57 -12.73
CA ALA A 75 -0.89 -4.20 -11.41
C ALA A 75 -2.42 -4.35 -11.39
N ASP A 76 -2.94 -4.85 -10.29
CA ASP A 76 -4.36 -4.94 -9.98
C ASP A 76 -4.82 -3.82 -9.04
N ALA A 77 -3.87 -3.16 -8.38
CA ALA A 77 -4.12 -2.01 -7.53
C ALA A 77 -2.94 -1.04 -7.55
N ILE A 78 -3.22 0.22 -7.21
CA ILE A 78 -2.23 1.27 -6.99
C ILE A 78 -2.36 1.87 -5.60
N LEU A 79 -1.26 2.48 -5.10
CA LEU A 79 -1.25 3.29 -3.89
C LEU A 79 -1.48 4.75 -4.24
N LEU A 80 -2.41 5.42 -3.53
CA LEU A 80 -2.52 6.87 -3.52
C LEU A 80 -2.44 7.38 -2.07
N MET A 81 -1.47 8.24 -1.80
CA MET A 81 -1.19 8.76 -0.47
C MET A 81 -1.78 10.16 -0.30
N LEU A 82 -2.71 10.34 0.65
CA LEU A 82 -3.30 11.66 0.91
C LEU A 82 -2.33 12.67 1.50
N SER A 83 -1.19 12.21 2.03
CA SER A 83 -0.07 13.08 2.42
C SER A 83 0.72 13.65 1.24
N VAL A 84 0.54 13.09 0.03
CA VAL A 84 1.30 13.43 -1.18
C VAL A 84 0.44 14.15 -2.21
N VAL A 85 -0.81 13.69 -2.41
CA VAL A 85 -1.69 14.24 -3.43
C VAL A 85 -2.85 15.04 -2.83
N PRO A 86 -3.25 16.17 -3.44
CA PRO A 86 -4.49 16.87 -3.10
C PRO A 86 -5.72 16.08 -3.56
N ASP A 87 -6.91 16.47 -3.07
CA ASP A 87 -8.15 15.72 -3.24
C ASP A 87 -8.59 15.61 -4.71
N ASP A 88 -8.41 16.66 -5.49
CA ASP A 88 -8.73 16.68 -6.92
C ASP A 88 -7.84 15.71 -7.71
N VAL A 89 -6.53 15.69 -7.43
CA VAL A 89 -5.59 14.75 -8.05
C VAL A 89 -5.90 13.31 -7.62
N HIS A 90 -6.19 13.08 -6.32
CA HIS A 90 -6.60 11.76 -5.85
C HIS A 90 -7.85 11.27 -6.59
N ALA A 91 -8.87 12.13 -6.73
CA ALA A 91 -10.10 11.78 -7.42
C ALA A 91 -9.87 11.44 -8.91
N GLU A 92 -9.04 12.24 -9.60
CA GLU A 92 -8.67 12.00 -11.01
C GLU A 92 -7.95 10.66 -11.18
N LEU A 93 -6.88 10.43 -10.39
CA LEU A 93 -6.07 9.20 -10.49
C LEU A 93 -6.88 7.96 -10.09
N SER A 94 -7.74 8.06 -9.06
CA SER A 94 -8.65 6.99 -8.65
C SER A 94 -9.66 6.64 -9.75
N ALA A 95 -10.23 7.66 -10.39
CA ALA A 95 -11.16 7.44 -11.50
C ALA A 95 -10.45 6.77 -12.69
N LEU A 96 -9.21 7.16 -12.99
CA LEU A 96 -8.41 6.53 -14.04
C LEU A 96 -8.11 5.07 -13.70
N ALA A 97 -7.64 4.77 -12.49
CA ALA A 97 -7.34 3.41 -12.04
C ALA A 97 -8.56 2.49 -12.17
N ARG A 98 -9.74 2.95 -11.68
CA ARG A 98 -10.99 2.18 -11.78
C ARG A 98 -11.41 1.93 -13.23
N ARG A 99 -11.28 2.92 -14.13
CA ARG A 99 -11.56 2.71 -15.57
C ARG A 99 -10.65 1.66 -16.20
N LEU A 100 -9.43 1.51 -15.67
CA LEU A 100 -8.47 0.50 -16.12
C LEU A 100 -8.64 -0.86 -15.40
N GLY A 101 -9.65 -1.01 -14.53
CA GLY A 101 -9.93 -2.23 -13.78
C GLY A 101 -8.96 -2.46 -12.63
N MET A 102 -8.39 -1.39 -12.05
CA MET A 102 -7.55 -1.46 -10.84
C MET A 102 -8.28 -0.88 -9.63
N GLU A 103 -8.01 -1.45 -8.46
CA GLU A 103 -8.39 -0.89 -7.17
C GLU A 103 -7.39 0.18 -6.71
N VAL A 104 -7.80 0.96 -5.70
CA VAL A 104 -6.97 2.01 -5.11
C VAL A 104 -6.86 1.79 -3.61
N LEU A 105 -5.66 1.58 -3.12
CA LEU A 105 -5.33 1.68 -1.71
C LEU A 105 -5.05 3.14 -1.39
N THR A 106 -5.97 3.78 -0.66
CA THR A 106 -5.83 5.17 -0.22
C THR A 106 -5.12 5.19 1.12
N GLU A 107 -3.85 5.63 1.16
CA GLU A 107 -3.07 5.66 2.39
C GLU A 107 -3.33 6.95 3.17
N VAL A 108 -3.54 6.79 4.49
CA VAL A 108 -3.73 7.86 5.46
C VAL A 108 -2.77 7.71 6.63
N SER A 109 -2.32 8.82 7.21
CA SER A 109 -1.42 8.87 8.36
C SER A 109 -1.85 9.88 9.45
N THR A 110 -2.98 10.57 9.23
CA THR A 110 -3.56 11.55 10.17
C THR A 110 -5.09 11.44 10.23
N HIS A 111 -5.69 11.98 11.30
CA HIS A 111 -7.15 12.13 11.41
C HIS A 111 -7.75 12.90 10.23
N GLU A 112 -7.10 13.99 9.83
CA GLU A 112 -7.56 14.81 8.70
C GLU A 112 -7.58 14.02 7.41
N GLU A 113 -6.53 13.23 7.13
CA GLU A 113 -6.46 12.36 5.96
C GLU A 113 -7.53 11.26 5.98
N MET A 114 -7.87 10.70 7.16
CA MET A 114 -8.97 9.75 7.29
C MET A 114 -10.33 10.39 6.91
N HIS A 115 -10.59 11.62 7.36
CA HIS A 115 -11.79 12.35 6.97
C HIS A 115 -11.81 12.68 5.47
N ARG A 116 -10.65 13.01 4.90
CA ARG A 116 -10.51 13.22 3.45
C ARG A 116 -10.80 11.94 2.68
N ALA A 117 -10.24 10.81 3.10
CA ALA A 117 -10.50 9.50 2.49
C ALA A 117 -11.99 9.14 2.49
N ALA A 118 -12.68 9.39 3.61
CA ALA A 118 -14.13 9.21 3.72
C ALA A 118 -14.89 10.10 2.73
N SER A 119 -14.53 11.39 2.65
CA SER A 119 -15.17 12.37 1.75
C SER A 119 -14.95 12.05 0.28
N LEU A 120 -13.80 11.46 -0.05
CA LEU A 120 -13.44 11.01 -1.39
C LEU A 120 -14.07 9.66 -1.79
N GLY A 121 -14.77 9.00 -0.86
CA GLY A 121 -15.40 7.70 -1.09
C GLY A 121 -14.38 6.59 -1.34
N ALA A 122 -13.25 6.61 -0.62
CA ALA A 122 -12.26 5.57 -0.68
C ALA A 122 -12.86 4.24 -0.21
N ALA A 123 -12.73 3.19 -1.03
CA ALA A 123 -13.26 1.86 -0.71
C ALA A 123 -12.25 1.01 0.09
N VAL A 124 -10.96 1.24 -0.12
CA VAL A 124 -9.88 0.58 0.61
C VAL A 124 -8.97 1.66 1.18
N VAL A 125 -8.78 1.65 2.49
CA VAL A 125 -7.99 2.65 3.22
C VAL A 125 -6.86 1.95 3.97
N GLY A 126 -5.63 2.40 3.72
CA GLY A 126 -4.43 1.98 4.43
C GLY A 126 -4.09 2.95 5.55
N ILE A 127 -4.01 2.49 6.79
CA ILE A 127 -3.56 3.28 7.92
C ILE A 127 -2.06 3.05 8.10
N ASN A 128 -1.25 4.06 7.74
CA ASN A 128 0.20 3.96 7.86
C ASN A 128 0.68 4.32 9.26
N ASN A 129 1.14 3.32 9.99
CA ASN A 129 1.71 3.48 11.33
C ASN A 129 3.09 4.16 11.33
N ARG A 130 3.69 4.39 10.16
CA ARG A 130 4.97 5.08 10.02
C ARG A 130 4.76 6.57 9.75
N ASP A 131 5.36 7.41 10.56
CA ASP A 131 5.52 8.82 10.25
C ASP A 131 6.60 8.98 9.17
N LEU A 132 6.20 9.48 7.99
CA LEU A 132 7.12 9.59 6.85
C LEU A 132 8.17 10.70 7.01
N ARG A 133 8.01 11.61 7.98
CA ARG A 133 8.96 12.69 8.27
C ARG A 133 10.03 12.24 9.25
N THR A 134 9.63 11.49 10.28
CA THR A 134 10.53 11.01 11.36
C THR A 134 11.00 9.58 11.16
N LEU A 135 10.32 8.81 10.29
CA LEU A 135 10.46 7.38 10.06
C LEU A 135 10.16 6.52 11.30
N SER A 136 9.66 7.12 12.37
CA SER A 136 9.19 6.39 13.55
C SER A 136 7.91 5.62 13.23
N THR A 137 7.73 4.48 13.87
CA THR A 137 6.57 3.62 13.67
C THR A 137 5.86 3.40 15.00
N ASP A 138 4.53 3.59 14.99
CA ASP A 138 3.68 3.41 16.16
C ASP A 138 2.34 2.77 15.75
N ILE A 139 2.15 1.50 16.09
CA ILE A 139 0.95 0.73 15.74
C ILE A 139 -0.32 1.22 16.46
N SER A 140 -0.20 2.06 17.50
CA SER A 140 -1.35 2.69 18.15
C SER A 140 -2.13 3.63 17.21
N ARG A 141 -1.51 4.11 16.13
CA ARG A 141 -2.22 4.89 15.10
C ARG A 141 -3.35 4.10 14.45
N THR A 142 -3.13 2.82 14.18
CA THR A 142 -4.22 1.96 13.66
C THR A 142 -5.34 1.87 14.68
N GLU A 143 -5.07 1.71 15.98
CA GLU A 143 -6.09 1.68 17.03
C GLU A 143 -6.87 3.00 17.13
N GLU A 144 -6.19 4.13 16.94
CA GLU A 144 -6.76 5.46 17.01
C GLU A 144 -7.61 5.80 15.77
N TYR A 145 -7.15 5.39 14.57
CA TYR A 145 -7.78 5.82 13.31
C TYR A 145 -8.82 4.83 12.77
N ALA A 146 -8.70 3.53 13.04
CA ALA A 146 -9.65 2.54 12.54
C ALA A 146 -11.11 2.85 12.95
N PRO A 147 -11.43 3.30 14.19
CA PRO A 147 -12.80 3.67 14.56
C PRO A 147 -13.39 4.86 13.79
N LEU A 148 -12.56 5.66 13.11
CA LEU A 148 -12.99 6.82 12.33
C LEU A 148 -13.39 6.47 10.90
N ALA A 149 -13.08 5.27 10.45
CA ALA A 149 -13.41 4.83 9.10
C ALA A 149 -14.93 4.71 8.91
N PRO A 150 -15.45 5.09 7.74
CA PRO A 150 -16.87 4.91 7.46
C PRO A 150 -17.22 3.41 7.34
N PRO A 151 -18.47 3.03 7.64
CA PRO A 151 -18.91 1.65 7.49
C PRO A 151 -18.73 1.12 6.06
N GLY A 152 -18.25 -0.11 5.92
CA GLY A 152 -18.10 -0.79 4.64
C GLY A 152 -16.78 -0.50 3.90
N VAL A 153 -15.90 0.31 4.48
CA VAL A 153 -14.53 0.49 3.99
C VAL A 153 -13.68 -0.71 4.39
N VAL A 154 -12.87 -1.22 3.48
CA VAL A 154 -11.83 -2.21 3.80
C VAL A 154 -10.62 -1.49 4.40
N LEU A 155 -10.25 -1.85 5.63
CA LEU A 155 -9.13 -1.27 6.34
C LEU A 155 -7.90 -2.16 6.27
N VAL A 156 -6.75 -1.54 5.96
CA VAL A 156 -5.44 -2.18 5.92
C VAL A 156 -4.50 -1.49 6.91
N GLY A 157 -3.99 -2.21 7.89
CA GLY A 157 -2.93 -1.70 8.78
C GLY A 157 -1.58 -1.84 8.08
N GLU A 158 -0.83 -0.73 7.98
CA GLU A 158 0.46 -0.69 7.29
C GLU A 158 1.60 -0.31 8.23
N SER A 159 2.75 -0.93 8.02
CA SER A 159 3.99 -0.67 8.79
C SER A 159 3.92 -1.06 10.28
N GLY A 160 5.05 -1.44 10.85
CA GLY A 160 5.21 -1.65 12.29
C GLY A 160 4.69 -2.97 12.86
N VAL A 161 4.11 -3.83 12.03
CA VAL A 161 3.74 -5.18 12.46
C VAL A 161 4.96 -6.09 12.32
N GLU A 162 5.56 -6.45 13.45
CA GLU A 162 6.80 -7.24 13.50
C GLU A 162 6.62 -8.58 14.22
N THR A 163 5.61 -8.69 15.08
CA THR A 163 5.39 -9.87 15.92
C THR A 163 3.96 -10.41 15.82
N ALA A 164 3.76 -11.65 16.26
CA ALA A 164 2.42 -12.22 16.35
C ALA A 164 1.53 -11.47 17.37
N ASP A 165 2.13 -10.80 18.36
CA ASP A 165 1.38 -9.99 19.32
C ASP A 165 0.86 -8.70 18.67
N ASP A 166 1.63 -8.09 17.77
CA ASP A 166 1.16 -6.94 16.99
C ASP A 166 -0.03 -7.33 16.11
N VAL A 167 0.03 -8.51 15.47
CA VAL A 167 -1.09 -9.03 14.69
C VAL A 167 -2.33 -9.21 15.58
N ARG A 168 -2.20 -9.83 16.77
CA ARG A 168 -3.31 -10.00 17.71
C ARG A 168 -3.88 -8.67 18.19
N ARG A 169 -3.02 -7.69 18.42
CA ARG A 169 -3.40 -6.34 18.86
C ARG A 169 -4.26 -5.62 17.84
N LEU A 170 -3.97 -5.79 16.55
CA LEU A 170 -4.70 -5.15 15.45
C LEU A 170 -5.88 -6.01 14.93
N ALA A 171 -5.96 -7.27 15.33
CA ALA A 171 -7.03 -8.17 14.92
C ALA A 171 -8.42 -7.63 15.35
N GLY A 172 -9.34 -7.56 14.39
CA GLY A 172 -10.68 -7.00 14.59
C GLY A 172 -10.79 -5.49 14.48
N LEU A 173 -9.67 -4.78 14.34
CA LEU A 173 -9.65 -3.34 14.03
C LEU A 173 -9.49 -3.09 12.52
N VAL A 174 -8.80 -3.97 11.83
CA VAL A 174 -8.57 -3.91 10.38
C VAL A 174 -8.91 -5.23 9.71
N ASP A 175 -9.19 -5.19 8.41
CA ASP A 175 -9.53 -6.37 7.60
C ASP A 175 -8.26 -7.08 7.08
N ALA A 176 -7.16 -6.33 6.92
CA ALA A 176 -5.89 -6.87 6.43
C ALA A 176 -4.68 -6.12 7.02
N LEU A 177 -3.51 -6.73 6.90
CA LEU A 177 -2.22 -6.14 7.29
C LEU A 177 -1.27 -6.19 6.08
N LEU A 178 -0.61 -5.07 5.81
CA LEU A 178 0.48 -4.99 4.84
C LEU A 178 1.80 -5.18 5.58
N ILE A 179 2.40 -6.36 5.40
CA ILE A 179 3.61 -6.81 6.10
C ILE A 179 4.74 -6.99 5.09
N GLY A 180 5.92 -6.44 5.41
CA GLY A 180 7.12 -6.59 4.58
C GLY A 180 8.39 -6.03 5.20
#